data_ecb0b037f6a82d84017df6071098a939
#
_entry.id   ecb0b037f6a82d84017df6071098a939
#
_cell.length_a   1.000
_cell.length_b   1.000
_cell.length_c   1.000
_cell.angle_alpha   90.00
_cell.angle_beta   90.00
_cell.angle_gamma   90.00
#
_symmetry.space_group_name_H-M   'P 1'
#
loop_
_entity.id
_entity.type
_entity.pdbx_description
1 polymer ?
#
loop_
_entity_poly.entity_id
_entity_poly.type
_entity_poly.pdbx_seq_one_letter_code
_entity_poly.pdbx_strand_id
1 'polypeptide(L)'
;MKAIDIYACHRLLLDIAAILDRVCRQNDIPYYMLGGTMLGAIRHGGFIPWDDDMDFGIPREHFDRLRTLLDDALRGTPYRLHTYLNSPNKINYLKIVDTRTCIRGAWETTDTGVNIDLFPLDCGPRWGLLTRPFAAYIYLMLIVKDYKQLDAAPRRGLKRLIARTLKRLPFRTDTLIAHIDRCILRHSRSGRDRCINYFGHWRSREIFPADIFGAPMDYAFEDMILLGPAHPDAYLSQLYGDYMQLPPPEKRVAHTERIFFK
;
A
#
# COMPACT_ATOMS: atom_id res chain seq x y z
N MET A 1 3.83 -28.31 0.91
CA MET A 1 3.93 -26.91 0.45
C MET A 1 5.38 -26.64 0.11
N LYS A 2 5.64 -26.14 -1.11
CA LYS A 2 7.01 -25.82 -1.58
C LYS A 2 7.32 -24.37 -1.20
N ALA A 3 8.44 -24.14 -0.50
CA ALA A 3 8.90 -22.79 -0.18
C ALA A 3 9.24 -22.01 -1.46
N ILE A 4 8.96 -20.73 -1.47
CA ILE A 4 9.25 -19.79 -2.56
C ILE A 4 10.43 -18.95 -2.08
N ASP A 5 11.51 -18.90 -2.85
CA ASP A 5 12.63 -18.01 -2.60
C ASP A 5 12.31 -16.57 -3.07
N ILE A 6 13.18 -15.63 -2.73
CA ILE A 6 12.96 -14.23 -3.05
C ILE A 6 12.89 -13.95 -4.55
N TYR A 7 13.68 -14.65 -5.37
CA TYR A 7 13.68 -14.46 -6.82
C TYR A 7 12.38 -14.98 -7.45
N ALA A 8 11.87 -16.11 -6.98
CA ALA A 8 10.57 -16.62 -7.42
C ALA A 8 9.43 -15.70 -6.95
N CYS A 9 9.54 -15.09 -5.74
CA CYS A 9 8.62 -14.05 -5.27
C CYS A 9 8.62 -12.84 -6.20
N HIS A 10 9.80 -12.30 -6.56
CA HIS A 10 9.94 -11.18 -7.49
C HIS A 10 9.25 -11.45 -8.83
N ARG A 11 9.41 -12.64 -9.40
CA ARG A 11 8.72 -13.01 -10.65
C ARG A 11 7.21 -13.02 -10.53
N LEU A 12 6.67 -13.54 -9.42
CA LEU A 12 5.23 -13.51 -9.15
C LEU A 12 4.70 -12.07 -8.98
N LEU A 13 5.48 -11.20 -8.34
CA LEU A 13 5.15 -9.77 -8.21
C LEU A 13 5.14 -9.06 -9.57
N LEU A 14 6.12 -9.35 -10.45
CA LEU A 14 6.15 -8.80 -11.82
C LEU A 14 4.95 -9.26 -12.65
N ASP A 15 4.54 -10.53 -12.54
CA ASP A 15 3.34 -11.03 -13.23
C ASP A 15 2.08 -10.23 -12.81
N ILE A 16 1.95 -9.91 -11.53
CA ILE A 16 0.83 -9.11 -11.02
C ILE A 16 0.97 -7.64 -11.46
N ALA A 17 2.17 -7.07 -11.38
CA ALA A 17 2.44 -5.69 -11.81
C ALA A 17 2.17 -5.50 -13.31
N ALA A 18 2.46 -6.49 -14.15
CA ALA A 18 2.15 -6.47 -15.57
C ALA A 18 0.64 -6.39 -15.86
N ILE A 19 -0.18 -7.02 -15.02
CA ILE A 19 -1.65 -6.91 -15.14
C ILE A 19 -2.09 -5.49 -14.78
N LEU A 20 -1.57 -4.93 -13.68
CA LEU A 20 -1.87 -3.57 -13.26
C LEU A 20 -1.49 -2.56 -14.34
N ASP A 21 -0.25 -2.61 -14.82
CA ASP A 21 0.28 -1.69 -15.85
C ASP A 21 -0.56 -1.74 -17.11
N ARG A 22 -0.84 -2.94 -17.63
CA ARG A 22 -1.69 -3.14 -18.81
C ARG A 22 -3.08 -2.54 -18.62
N VAL A 23 -3.75 -2.81 -17.51
CA VAL A 23 -5.10 -2.28 -17.24
C VAL A 23 -5.07 -0.76 -17.14
N CYS A 24 -4.08 -0.20 -16.45
CA CYS A 24 -3.93 1.23 -16.30
C CYS A 24 -3.65 1.93 -17.63
N ARG A 25 -2.67 1.46 -18.41
CA ARG A 25 -2.32 2.07 -19.70
C ARG A 25 -3.45 1.96 -20.73
N GLN A 26 -4.16 0.83 -20.79
CA GLN A 26 -5.30 0.66 -21.71
C GLN A 26 -6.50 1.55 -21.39
N ASN A 27 -6.57 2.09 -20.18
CA ASN A 27 -7.69 2.89 -19.70
C ASN A 27 -7.31 4.33 -19.31
N ASP A 28 -6.11 4.79 -19.66
CA ASP A 28 -5.59 6.13 -19.32
C ASP A 28 -5.69 6.44 -17.81
N ILE A 29 -5.37 5.45 -16.97
CA ILE A 29 -5.33 5.59 -15.52
C ILE A 29 -3.89 5.82 -15.09
N PRO A 30 -3.55 6.99 -14.54
CA PRO A 30 -2.23 7.22 -13.98
C PRO A 30 -2.02 6.38 -12.71
N TYR A 31 -0.83 5.85 -12.56
CA TYR A 31 -0.38 5.21 -11.33
C TYR A 31 1.09 5.56 -11.07
N TYR A 32 1.56 5.31 -9.85
CA TYR A 32 2.92 5.63 -9.45
C TYR A 32 3.50 4.50 -8.60
N MET A 33 4.70 4.04 -8.90
CA MET A 33 5.48 3.24 -7.95
C MET A 33 5.69 4.04 -6.67
N LEU A 34 5.51 3.40 -5.52
CA LEU A 34 5.68 4.01 -4.19
C LEU A 34 6.77 3.30 -3.38
N GLY A 35 7.17 3.92 -2.28
CA GLY A 35 7.96 3.30 -1.23
C GLY A 35 9.19 2.56 -1.72
N GLY A 36 9.31 1.30 -1.30
CA GLY A 36 10.39 0.38 -1.67
C GLY A 36 10.46 0.12 -3.17
N THR A 37 9.31 0.04 -3.85
CA THR A 37 9.24 -0.18 -5.30
C THR A 37 9.91 0.96 -6.07
N MET A 38 9.59 2.22 -5.74
CA MET A 38 10.24 3.37 -6.39
C MET A 38 11.73 3.48 -6.04
N LEU A 39 12.09 3.21 -4.78
CA LEU A 39 13.49 3.17 -4.34
C LEU A 39 14.27 2.08 -5.09
N GLY A 40 13.66 0.93 -5.29
CA GLY A 40 14.22 -0.16 -6.07
C GLY A 40 14.49 0.24 -7.51
N ALA A 41 13.51 0.84 -8.19
CA ALA A 41 13.66 1.35 -9.56
C ALA A 41 14.87 2.29 -9.70
N ILE A 42 15.00 3.28 -8.81
CA ILE A 42 16.07 4.29 -8.90
C ILE A 42 17.44 3.75 -8.48
N ARG A 43 17.51 2.98 -7.40
CA ARG A 43 18.80 2.56 -6.81
C ARG A 43 19.34 1.26 -7.36
N HIS A 44 18.45 0.34 -7.77
CA HIS A 44 18.80 -1.02 -8.18
C HIS A 44 18.41 -1.33 -9.63
N GLY A 45 17.59 -0.50 -10.27
CA GLY A 45 17.00 -0.79 -11.59
C GLY A 45 15.94 -1.88 -11.55
N GLY A 46 15.42 -2.22 -10.39
CA GLY A 46 14.48 -3.30 -10.12
C GLY A 46 14.21 -3.45 -8.63
N PHE A 47 14.01 -4.68 -8.19
CA PHE A 47 13.79 -4.93 -6.76
C PHE A 47 14.99 -4.57 -5.89
N ILE A 48 14.72 -4.10 -4.69
CA ILE A 48 15.69 -4.16 -3.61
C ILE A 48 15.88 -5.66 -3.29
N PRO A 49 17.11 -6.20 -3.24
CA PRO A 49 17.35 -7.66 -3.23
C PRO A 49 16.69 -8.46 -2.10
N TRP A 50 16.27 -7.79 -1.03
CA TRP A 50 15.59 -8.41 0.12
C TRP A 50 14.14 -7.95 0.28
N ASP A 51 13.60 -7.18 -0.66
CA ASP A 51 12.22 -6.69 -0.63
C ASP A 51 11.28 -7.70 -1.28
N ASP A 52 10.12 -7.94 -0.70
CA ASP A 52 9.20 -9.00 -1.09
C ASP A 52 7.76 -8.51 -1.32
N ASP A 53 7.61 -7.20 -1.54
CA ASP A 53 6.35 -6.56 -1.89
C ASP A 53 6.52 -5.52 -3.01
N MET A 54 5.41 -5.04 -3.55
CA MET A 54 5.35 -3.88 -4.45
C MET A 54 4.18 -2.99 -4.06
N ASP A 55 4.45 -1.69 -4.02
CA ASP A 55 3.50 -0.65 -3.65
C ASP A 55 3.25 0.31 -4.81
N PHE A 56 1.97 0.58 -5.08
CA PHE A 56 1.55 1.52 -6.11
C PHE A 56 0.53 2.53 -5.58
N GLY A 57 0.64 3.76 -6.04
CA GLY A 57 -0.29 4.85 -5.74
C GLY A 57 -1.20 5.14 -6.91
N ILE A 58 -2.49 5.27 -6.67
CA ILE A 58 -3.51 5.58 -7.68
C ILE A 58 -4.23 6.86 -7.26
N PRO A 59 -4.28 7.92 -8.09
CA PRO A 59 -5.05 9.11 -7.76
C PRO A 59 -6.50 8.75 -7.41
N ARG A 60 -7.02 9.32 -6.34
CA ARG A 60 -8.34 8.95 -5.78
C ARG A 60 -9.48 9.01 -6.81
N GLU A 61 -9.41 9.93 -7.74
CA GLU A 61 -10.43 10.08 -8.79
C GLU A 61 -10.54 8.88 -9.73
N HIS A 62 -9.47 8.10 -9.88
CA HIS A 62 -9.42 6.90 -10.73
C HIS A 62 -9.61 5.60 -9.94
N PHE A 63 -9.57 5.65 -8.61
CA PHE A 63 -9.46 4.49 -7.74
C PHE A 63 -10.65 3.52 -7.86
N ASP A 64 -11.88 4.03 -7.84
CA ASP A 64 -13.08 3.20 -7.97
C ASP A 64 -13.24 2.63 -9.39
N ARG A 65 -12.86 3.41 -10.43
CA ARG A 65 -12.85 2.94 -11.82
C ARG A 65 -11.83 1.80 -11.99
N LEU A 66 -10.62 1.98 -11.48
CA LEU A 66 -9.60 0.94 -11.52
C LEU A 66 -10.04 -0.33 -10.79
N ARG A 67 -10.67 -0.21 -9.62
CA ARG A 67 -11.20 -1.36 -8.89
C ARG A 67 -12.14 -2.21 -9.76
N THR A 68 -13.07 -1.57 -10.47
CA THR A 68 -14.01 -2.27 -11.35
C THR A 68 -13.30 -2.96 -12.51
N LEU A 69 -12.35 -2.27 -13.16
CA LEU A 69 -11.58 -2.82 -14.27
C LEU A 69 -10.70 -3.99 -13.85
N LEU A 70 -10.10 -3.91 -12.66
CA LEU A 70 -9.30 -5.02 -12.11
C LEU A 70 -10.17 -6.22 -11.73
N ASP A 71 -11.35 -6.01 -11.15
CA ASP A 71 -12.29 -7.11 -10.88
C ASP A 71 -12.63 -7.88 -12.16
N ASP A 72 -12.83 -7.17 -13.28
CA ASP A 72 -13.09 -7.79 -14.59
C ASP A 72 -11.85 -8.47 -15.18
N ALA A 73 -10.70 -7.81 -15.15
CA ALA A 73 -9.44 -8.33 -15.71
C ALA A 73 -8.91 -9.57 -14.98
N LEU A 74 -9.23 -9.73 -13.70
CA LEU A 74 -8.78 -10.84 -12.88
C LEU A 74 -9.71 -12.06 -12.94
N ARG A 75 -10.87 -11.97 -13.61
CA ARG A 75 -11.79 -13.12 -13.77
C ARG A 75 -11.13 -14.26 -14.51
N GLY A 76 -11.26 -15.47 -13.97
CA GLY A 76 -10.67 -16.68 -14.57
C GLY A 76 -9.15 -16.80 -14.42
N THR A 77 -8.51 -15.84 -13.73
CA THR A 77 -7.08 -15.90 -13.41
C THR A 77 -6.85 -16.43 -11.98
N PRO A 78 -5.62 -16.83 -11.63
CA PRO A 78 -5.29 -17.21 -10.25
C PRO A 78 -5.16 -16.02 -9.30
N TYR A 79 -5.43 -14.80 -9.75
CA TYR A 79 -5.33 -13.59 -8.95
C TYR A 79 -6.69 -13.15 -8.44
N ARG A 80 -6.70 -12.49 -7.27
CA ARG A 80 -7.91 -11.92 -6.68
C ARG A 80 -7.68 -10.51 -6.19
N LEU A 81 -8.70 -9.66 -6.39
CA LEU A 81 -8.71 -8.32 -5.83
C LEU A 81 -9.28 -8.37 -4.40
N HIS A 82 -8.46 -7.98 -3.43
CA HIS A 82 -8.87 -7.81 -2.04
C HIS A 82 -9.22 -6.35 -1.77
N THR A 83 -10.34 -6.15 -1.10
CA THR A 83 -10.88 -4.86 -0.65
C THR A 83 -11.27 -4.97 0.82
N TYR A 84 -11.74 -3.91 1.45
CA TYR A 84 -12.28 -3.99 2.81
C TYR A 84 -13.53 -4.90 2.95
N LEU A 85 -14.20 -5.21 1.84
CA LEU A 85 -15.41 -6.06 1.83
C LEU A 85 -15.05 -7.54 1.92
N ASN A 86 -14.00 -7.98 1.25
CA ASN A 86 -13.63 -9.39 1.07
C ASN A 86 -12.26 -9.76 1.65
N SER A 87 -11.50 -8.80 2.16
CA SER A 87 -10.23 -9.06 2.82
C SER A 87 -10.44 -9.43 4.31
N PRO A 88 -9.78 -10.46 4.83
CA PRO A 88 -9.83 -10.79 6.25
C PRO A 88 -9.32 -9.64 7.13
N ASN A 89 -8.36 -8.87 6.65
CA ASN A 89 -7.73 -7.76 7.37
C ASN A 89 -8.33 -6.39 7.06
N LYS A 90 -9.57 -6.30 6.58
CA LYS A 90 -10.34 -5.03 6.41
C LYS A 90 -9.48 -3.81 6.09
N ILE A 91 -8.80 -3.82 4.94
CA ILE A 91 -7.92 -2.76 4.46
C ILE A 91 -8.69 -1.61 3.79
N ASN A 92 -8.19 -0.37 3.87
CA ASN A 92 -8.77 0.80 3.18
C ASN A 92 -8.14 1.07 1.79
N TYR A 93 -7.39 0.12 1.26
CA TYR A 93 -6.76 0.16 -0.06
C TYR A 93 -7.04 -1.16 -0.78
N LEU A 94 -6.52 -1.36 -1.97
CA LEU A 94 -6.71 -2.59 -2.73
C LEU A 94 -5.44 -3.44 -2.67
N LYS A 95 -5.60 -4.76 -2.75
CA LYS A 95 -4.50 -5.71 -2.97
C LYS A 95 -4.85 -6.63 -4.12
N ILE A 96 -3.90 -6.87 -5.01
CA ILE A 96 -4.01 -7.99 -5.96
C ILE A 96 -3.17 -9.13 -5.40
N VAL A 97 -3.81 -10.25 -5.10
CA VAL A 97 -3.22 -11.40 -4.39
C VAL A 97 -3.15 -12.61 -5.30
N ASP A 98 -2.01 -13.29 -5.34
CA ASP A 98 -1.88 -14.61 -5.99
C ASP A 98 -2.42 -15.70 -5.07
N THR A 99 -3.56 -16.29 -5.44
CA THR A 99 -4.26 -17.31 -4.64
C THR A 99 -3.56 -18.66 -4.61
N ARG A 100 -2.58 -18.90 -5.51
CA ARG A 100 -1.75 -20.13 -5.55
C ARG A 100 -0.71 -20.15 -4.44
N THR A 101 -0.46 -19.01 -3.81
CA THR A 101 0.55 -18.83 -2.79
C THR A 101 -0.07 -18.59 -1.42
N CYS A 102 0.70 -18.78 -0.36
CA CYS A 102 0.35 -18.35 0.98
C CYS A 102 1.59 -17.83 1.70
N ILE A 103 1.39 -16.78 2.48
CA ILE A 103 2.38 -16.20 3.36
C ILE A 103 2.13 -16.74 4.77
N ARG A 104 3.17 -17.21 5.46
CA ARG A 104 3.10 -17.64 6.87
C ARG A 104 4.02 -16.77 7.72
N GLY A 105 3.46 -16.07 8.67
CA GLY A 105 4.13 -15.28 9.66
C GLY A 105 3.38 -15.25 10.97
N ALA A 106 3.88 -14.56 11.97
CA ALA A 106 3.29 -14.52 13.31
C ALA A 106 1.86 -13.94 13.37
N TRP A 107 1.39 -13.33 12.26
CA TRP A 107 0.14 -12.55 12.20
C TRP A 107 -0.80 -12.98 11.08
N GLU A 108 -0.54 -14.10 10.40
CA GLU A 108 -1.19 -14.43 9.13
C GLU A 108 -2.40 -15.33 9.25
N THR A 109 -3.43 -14.92 8.55
CA THR A 109 -4.55 -15.76 8.15
C THR A 109 -4.20 -16.46 6.83
N THR A 110 -4.71 -17.66 6.61
CA THR A 110 -4.43 -18.54 5.46
C THR A 110 -4.75 -17.97 4.08
N ASP A 111 -5.30 -16.77 3.99
CA ASP A 111 -5.78 -16.15 2.75
C ASP A 111 -4.85 -15.06 2.18
N THR A 112 -3.70 -14.83 2.81
CA THR A 112 -2.68 -13.93 2.28
C THR A 112 -1.70 -14.71 1.43
N GLY A 113 -1.50 -14.26 0.18
CA GLY A 113 -0.49 -14.75 -0.76
C GLY A 113 0.42 -13.61 -1.21
N VAL A 114 1.35 -13.91 -2.11
CA VAL A 114 2.15 -12.87 -2.80
C VAL A 114 1.20 -11.84 -3.38
N ASN A 115 1.44 -10.57 -3.12
CA ASN A 115 0.51 -9.51 -3.47
C ASN A 115 1.22 -8.19 -3.77
N ILE A 116 0.54 -7.33 -4.52
CA ILE A 116 0.88 -5.91 -4.65
C ILE A 116 -0.18 -5.06 -3.95
N ASP A 117 0.24 -3.94 -3.37
CA ASP A 117 -0.62 -2.99 -2.68
C ASP A 117 -0.91 -1.78 -3.55
N LEU A 118 -2.19 -1.39 -3.64
CA LEU A 118 -2.65 -0.25 -4.42
C LEU A 118 -3.26 0.78 -3.48
N PHE A 119 -2.53 1.84 -3.20
CA PHE A 119 -2.94 2.89 -2.27
C PHE A 119 -3.67 4.01 -3.00
N PRO A 120 -4.81 4.49 -2.49
CA PRO A 120 -5.40 5.71 -3.02
C PRO A 120 -4.53 6.91 -2.62
N LEU A 121 -4.16 7.72 -3.60
CA LEU A 121 -3.51 9.00 -3.39
C LEU A 121 -4.57 10.09 -3.29
N ASP A 122 -4.61 10.73 -2.14
CA ASP A 122 -5.63 11.70 -1.77
C ASP A 122 -5.07 13.12 -1.73
N CYS A 123 -5.94 14.11 -1.90
CA CYS A 123 -5.60 15.49 -1.61
C CYS A 123 -5.80 15.81 -0.11
N GLY A 124 -5.14 16.86 0.36
CA GLY A 124 -5.35 17.37 1.71
C GLY A 124 -6.59 18.28 1.84
N PRO A 125 -6.91 18.73 3.07
CA PRO A 125 -7.86 19.80 3.28
C PRO A 125 -7.47 21.06 2.51
N ARG A 126 -8.49 21.84 2.05
CA ARG A 126 -8.29 23.09 1.31
C ARG A 126 -7.32 24.05 1.99
N TRP A 127 -7.32 24.08 3.30
CA TRP A 127 -6.44 24.94 4.10
C TRP A 127 -5.24 24.11 4.54
N GLY A 128 -4.09 24.32 3.91
CA GLY A 128 -2.87 23.55 4.13
C GLY A 128 -2.45 23.42 5.60
N LEU A 129 -2.77 24.44 6.43
CA LEU A 129 -2.54 24.41 7.89
C LEU A 129 -3.29 23.26 8.59
N LEU A 130 -4.43 22.83 8.06
CA LEU A 130 -5.23 21.73 8.61
C LEU A 130 -4.78 20.35 8.14
N THR A 131 -3.88 20.25 7.17
CA THR A 131 -3.45 18.96 6.59
C THR A 131 -2.83 18.04 7.64
N ARG A 132 -1.88 18.52 8.42
CA ARG A 132 -1.23 17.70 9.46
C ARG A 132 -2.17 17.29 10.60
N PRO A 133 -2.97 18.17 11.20
CA PRO A 133 -3.98 17.78 12.21
C PRO A 133 -4.99 16.76 11.66
N PHE A 134 -5.45 16.96 10.43
CA PHE A 134 -6.38 16.03 9.79
C PHE A 134 -5.73 14.67 9.54
N ALA A 135 -4.51 14.63 9.02
CA ALA A 135 -3.76 13.39 8.84
C ALA A 135 -3.55 12.67 10.19
N ALA A 136 -3.20 13.39 11.25
CA ALA A 136 -3.06 12.83 12.59
C ALA A 136 -4.38 12.21 13.09
N TYR A 137 -5.51 12.85 12.83
CA TYR A 137 -6.83 12.29 13.14
C TYR A 137 -7.09 10.99 12.36
N ILE A 138 -6.81 10.95 11.04
CA ILE A 138 -6.96 9.74 10.23
C ILE A 138 -6.06 8.61 10.76
N TYR A 139 -4.78 8.91 11.06
CA TYR A 139 -3.85 7.92 11.63
C TYR A 139 -4.33 7.37 12.99
N LEU A 140 -4.92 8.21 13.82
CA LEU A 140 -5.53 7.74 15.08
C LEU A 140 -6.68 6.77 14.81
N MET A 141 -7.56 7.09 13.85
CA MET A 141 -8.68 6.22 13.47
C MET A 141 -8.19 4.89 12.89
N LEU A 142 -7.12 4.89 12.08
CA LEU A 142 -6.49 3.67 11.58
C LEU A 142 -5.91 2.83 12.71
N ILE A 143 -5.23 3.44 13.68
CA ILE A 143 -4.75 2.73 14.88
C ILE A 143 -5.92 2.09 15.64
N VAL A 144 -7.02 2.81 15.86
CA VAL A 144 -8.22 2.26 16.51
C VAL A 144 -8.78 1.07 15.71
N LYS A 145 -8.87 1.20 14.38
CA LYS A 145 -9.29 0.14 13.47
C LYS A 145 -8.42 -1.11 13.65
N ASP A 146 -7.09 -0.96 13.58
CA ASP A 146 -6.15 -2.07 13.68
C ASP A 146 -6.23 -2.76 15.06
N TYR A 147 -6.38 -1.97 16.12
CA TYR A 147 -6.57 -2.53 17.47
C TYR A 147 -7.87 -3.33 17.62
N LYS A 148 -8.92 -2.99 16.85
CA LYS A 148 -10.18 -3.75 16.86
C LYS A 148 -10.10 -5.04 16.04
N GLN A 149 -9.29 -5.07 14.98
CA GLN A 149 -9.17 -6.21 14.08
C GLN A 149 -8.24 -7.31 14.61
N LEU A 150 -7.13 -6.92 15.25
CA LEU A 150 -6.08 -7.86 15.66
C LEU A 150 -6.53 -8.70 16.86
N ASP A 151 -6.93 -9.95 16.61
CA ASP A 151 -7.35 -10.89 17.66
C ASP A 151 -6.19 -11.55 18.42
N ALA A 152 -5.01 -11.66 17.83
CA ALA A 152 -4.01 -12.62 18.24
C ALA A 152 -2.66 -12.08 18.69
N ALA A 153 -2.41 -10.75 18.67
CA ALA A 153 -1.11 -10.27 19.14
C ALA A 153 -0.95 -10.45 20.64
N PRO A 154 0.09 -11.13 21.12
CA PRO A 154 0.43 -11.19 22.54
C PRO A 154 0.90 -9.81 23.00
N ARG A 155 -0.06 -8.92 23.29
CA ARG A 155 0.22 -7.58 23.80
C ARG A 155 0.40 -7.67 25.30
N ARG A 156 1.52 -7.12 25.80
CA ARG A 156 1.81 -7.03 27.23
C ARG A 156 1.50 -5.62 27.75
N GLY A 157 1.17 -5.50 29.03
CA GLY A 157 1.00 -4.21 29.71
C GLY A 157 -0.13 -3.33 29.16
N LEU A 158 0.12 -2.02 29.09
CA LEU A 158 -0.85 -0.98 28.70
C LEU A 158 -1.47 -1.21 27.29
N LYS A 159 -0.70 -1.72 26.34
CA LYS A 159 -1.21 -2.02 24.99
C LYS A 159 -2.32 -3.06 24.99
N ARG A 160 -2.23 -4.06 25.89
CA ARG A 160 -3.29 -5.07 26.08
C ARG A 160 -4.57 -4.47 26.66
N LEU A 161 -4.42 -3.54 27.62
CA LEU A 161 -5.56 -2.85 28.22
C LEU A 161 -6.29 -1.99 27.20
N ILE A 162 -5.55 -1.17 26.43
CA ILE A 162 -6.10 -0.34 25.34
C ILE A 162 -6.85 -1.21 24.32
N ALA A 163 -6.24 -2.30 23.83
CA ALA A 163 -6.88 -3.20 22.88
C ALA A 163 -8.19 -3.77 23.43
N ARG A 164 -8.21 -4.21 24.71
CA ARG A 164 -9.41 -4.75 25.36
C ARG A 164 -10.51 -3.71 25.47
N THR A 165 -10.17 -2.45 25.80
CA THR A 165 -11.12 -1.35 25.89
C THR A 165 -11.69 -1.00 24.52
N LEU A 166 -10.83 -0.87 23.48
CA LEU A 166 -11.27 -0.56 22.12
C LEU A 166 -12.16 -1.65 21.53
N LYS A 167 -11.88 -2.93 21.82
CA LYS A 167 -12.74 -4.05 21.39
C LYS A 167 -14.15 -3.98 21.99
N ARG A 168 -14.32 -3.43 23.19
CA ARG A 168 -15.62 -3.28 23.87
C ARG A 168 -16.46 -2.12 23.34
N LEU A 169 -15.86 -1.20 22.58
CA LEU A 169 -16.62 -0.08 22.02
C LEU A 169 -17.66 -0.59 21.00
N PRO A 170 -18.90 -0.06 21.01
CA PRO A 170 -20.05 -0.64 20.31
C PRO A 170 -20.04 -0.42 18.79
N PHE A 171 -19.06 0.29 18.23
CA PHE A 171 -18.99 0.49 16.79
C PHE A 171 -18.25 -0.65 16.07
N ARG A 172 -18.75 -1.01 14.89
CA ARG A 172 -18.18 -2.06 14.03
C ARG A 172 -16.98 -1.52 13.25
N THR A 173 -16.03 -2.40 12.93
CA THR A 173 -14.86 -2.05 12.10
C THR A 173 -15.28 -1.50 10.73
N ASP A 174 -16.30 -2.09 10.09
CA ASP A 174 -16.82 -1.62 8.81
C ASP A 174 -17.32 -0.16 8.87
N THR A 175 -17.99 0.20 9.98
CA THR A 175 -18.45 1.58 10.24
C THR A 175 -17.27 2.54 10.37
N LEU A 176 -16.19 2.11 11.02
CA LEU A 176 -14.97 2.91 11.17
C LEU A 176 -14.25 3.11 9.84
N ILE A 177 -14.14 2.06 9.02
CA ILE A 177 -13.59 2.14 7.67
C ILE A 177 -14.39 3.14 6.82
N ALA A 178 -15.71 2.98 6.78
CA ALA A 178 -16.59 3.89 6.03
C ALA A 178 -16.51 5.34 6.56
N HIS A 179 -16.28 5.52 7.86
CA HIS A 179 -16.06 6.85 8.44
C HIS A 179 -14.75 7.46 7.97
N ILE A 180 -13.63 6.70 8.02
CA ILE A 180 -12.32 7.13 7.54
C ILE A 180 -12.41 7.56 6.07
N ASP A 181 -12.95 6.71 5.20
CA ASP A 181 -13.09 6.99 3.78
C ASP A 181 -13.95 8.23 3.53
N ARG A 182 -15.08 8.36 4.23
CA ARG A 182 -15.94 9.55 4.13
C ARG A 182 -15.23 10.84 4.55
N CYS A 183 -14.43 10.78 5.62
CA CYS A 183 -13.66 11.94 6.06
C CYS A 183 -12.61 12.34 5.02
N ILE A 184 -11.87 11.37 4.47
CA ILE A 184 -10.87 11.62 3.43
C ILE A 184 -11.54 12.19 2.18
N LEU A 185 -12.56 11.51 1.64
CA LEU A 185 -13.26 11.91 0.42
C LEU A 185 -13.89 13.31 0.51
N ARG A 186 -14.36 13.72 1.70
CA ARG A 186 -14.91 15.07 1.92
C ARG A 186 -13.85 16.15 1.69
N HIS A 187 -12.58 15.85 1.94
CA HIS A 187 -11.47 16.80 1.83
C HIS A 187 -10.65 16.63 0.55
N SER A 188 -10.63 15.45 -0.06
CA SER A 188 -9.86 15.13 -1.29
C SER A 188 -10.27 15.96 -2.52
N ARG A 189 -11.41 16.64 -2.48
CA ARG A 189 -11.90 17.46 -3.60
C ARG A 189 -11.44 18.93 -3.52
N SER A 190 -10.81 19.35 -2.44
CA SER A 190 -10.65 20.78 -2.14
C SER A 190 -9.21 21.30 -2.06
N GLY A 191 -8.21 20.46 -1.84
CA GLY A 191 -6.80 20.85 -1.69
C GLY A 191 -5.91 20.15 -2.71
N ARG A 192 -5.75 20.73 -3.90
CA ARG A 192 -4.94 20.13 -4.98
C ARG A 192 -3.43 20.43 -4.87
N ASP A 193 -2.99 21.10 -3.84
CA ASP A 193 -1.58 21.44 -3.58
C ASP A 193 -0.81 20.32 -2.89
N ARG A 194 -1.51 19.29 -2.44
CA ARG A 194 -0.94 18.14 -1.73
C ARG A 194 -1.39 16.82 -2.34
N CYS A 195 -0.46 15.85 -2.32
CA CYS A 195 -0.71 14.45 -2.61
C CYS A 195 -0.33 13.64 -1.36
N ILE A 196 -1.27 12.85 -0.85
CA ILE A 196 -1.14 12.18 0.46
C ILE A 196 -1.50 10.71 0.33
N ASN A 197 -0.60 9.84 0.80
CA ASN A 197 -0.92 8.46 1.07
C ASN A 197 -1.26 8.29 2.56
N TYR A 198 -2.54 8.30 2.92
CA TYR A 198 -2.97 8.14 4.32
C TYR A 198 -2.73 6.73 4.87
N PHE A 199 -2.53 5.74 4.01
CA PHE A 199 -2.43 4.33 4.38
C PHE A 199 -1.00 3.79 4.37
N GLY A 200 -0.05 4.59 3.95
CA GLY A 200 1.35 4.21 3.87
C GLY A 200 2.03 4.13 5.24
N HIS A 201 3.15 3.42 5.23
CA HIS A 201 3.94 3.13 6.44
C HIS A 201 4.54 4.40 7.08
N TRP A 202 4.97 5.36 6.25
CA TRP A 202 5.73 6.54 6.69
C TRP A 202 4.85 7.68 7.21
N ARG A 203 3.53 7.53 7.19
CA ARG A 203 2.54 8.43 7.81
C ARG A 203 2.75 9.90 7.42
N SER A 204 3.19 10.75 8.37
CA SER A 204 3.36 12.20 8.13
C SER A 204 4.41 12.55 7.07
N ARG A 205 5.34 11.63 6.76
CA ARG A 205 6.28 11.80 5.64
C ARG A 205 5.61 11.58 4.29
N GLU A 206 4.44 10.95 4.24
CA GLU A 206 3.67 10.71 3.01
C GLU A 206 2.69 11.85 2.68
N ILE A 207 2.93 13.03 3.20
CA ILE A 207 2.25 14.28 2.84
C ILE A 207 3.18 15.08 1.93
N PHE A 208 2.96 14.99 0.62
CA PHE A 208 3.82 15.59 -0.39
C PHE A 208 3.21 16.85 -1.00
N PRO A 209 4.00 17.81 -1.47
CA PRO A 209 3.58 18.72 -2.53
C PRO A 209 3.08 17.93 -3.75
N ALA A 210 1.98 18.37 -4.38
CA ALA A 210 1.35 17.60 -5.46
C ALA A 210 2.23 17.52 -6.73
N ASP A 211 3.07 18.50 -6.96
CA ASP A 211 4.03 18.59 -8.08
C ASP A 211 5.09 17.48 -8.05
N ILE A 212 5.41 16.93 -6.86
CA ILE A 212 6.34 15.79 -6.74
C ILE A 212 5.83 14.58 -7.54
N PHE A 213 4.53 14.34 -7.51
CA PHE A 213 3.93 13.26 -8.31
C PHE A 213 3.80 13.68 -9.78
N GLY A 214 3.28 14.87 -10.07
CA GLY A 214 3.16 15.42 -11.43
C GLY A 214 2.52 14.46 -12.43
N ALA A 215 2.86 14.63 -13.71
CA ALA A 215 2.54 13.62 -14.73
C ALA A 215 3.41 12.37 -14.51
N PRO A 216 2.84 11.15 -14.58
CA PRO A 216 3.62 9.93 -14.39
C PRO A 216 4.74 9.82 -15.41
N MET A 217 5.92 9.40 -14.96
CA MET A 217 7.09 9.19 -15.80
C MET A 217 7.41 7.69 -15.89
N ASP A 218 7.93 7.27 -17.04
CA ASP A 218 8.39 5.90 -17.26
C ASP A 218 9.76 5.65 -16.60
N TYR A 219 9.86 4.54 -15.86
CA TYR A 219 11.09 4.07 -15.22
C TYR A 219 11.33 2.60 -15.54
N ALA A 220 12.58 2.23 -15.79
CA ALA A 220 12.97 0.83 -15.87
C ALA A 220 12.81 0.16 -14.49
N PHE A 221 12.22 -1.03 -14.48
CA PHE A 221 12.09 -1.88 -13.31
C PHE A 221 12.21 -3.34 -13.75
N GLU A 222 13.35 -3.99 -13.49
CA GLU A 222 13.71 -5.29 -14.06
C GLU A 222 13.61 -5.28 -15.59
N ASP A 223 12.80 -6.15 -16.16
CA ASP A 223 12.50 -6.24 -17.59
C ASP A 223 11.25 -5.47 -18.04
N MET A 224 10.70 -4.62 -17.15
CA MET A 224 9.50 -3.83 -17.39
C MET A 224 9.79 -2.33 -17.40
N ILE A 225 8.82 -1.57 -17.93
CA ILE A 225 8.73 -0.12 -17.78
C ILE A 225 7.48 0.19 -16.96
N LEU A 226 7.66 0.75 -15.77
CA LEU A 226 6.59 1.11 -14.85
C LEU A 226 6.52 2.63 -14.62
N LEU A 227 5.35 3.12 -14.24
CA LEU A 227 5.12 4.54 -13.99
C LEU A 227 5.53 4.92 -12.56
N GLY A 228 6.14 6.08 -12.41
CA GLY A 228 6.52 6.64 -11.12
C GLY A 228 6.36 8.16 -11.05
N PRO A 229 6.65 8.77 -9.88
CA PRO A 229 6.57 10.22 -9.67
C PRO A 229 7.46 11.02 -10.63
N ALA A 230 7.02 12.23 -11.00
CA ALA A 230 7.79 13.14 -11.85
C ALA A 230 9.11 13.60 -11.19
N HIS A 231 9.12 13.71 -9.86
CA HIS A 231 10.30 14.12 -9.10
C HIS A 231 10.73 13.06 -8.08
N PRO A 232 11.35 11.95 -8.56
CA PRO A 232 11.69 10.79 -7.72
C PRO A 232 12.66 11.12 -6.58
N ASP A 233 13.64 11.99 -6.82
CA ASP A 233 14.62 12.40 -5.80
C ASP A 233 13.95 13.14 -4.63
N ALA A 234 13.02 14.04 -4.91
CA ALA A 234 12.27 14.76 -3.88
C ALA A 234 11.36 13.80 -3.10
N TYR A 235 10.70 12.86 -3.80
CA TYR A 235 9.88 11.81 -3.20
C TYR A 235 10.69 10.92 -2.26
N LEU A 236 11.78 10.34 -2.74
CA LEU A 236 12.60 9.41 -1.99
C LEU A 236 13.36 10.07 -0.84
N SER A 237 13.89 11.30 -1.05
CA SER A 237 14.56 12.05 0.00
C SER A 237 13.63 12.41 1.15
N GLN A 238 12.35 12.74 0.88
CA GLN A 238 11.37 13.00 1.93
C GLN A 238 11.05 11.75 2.76
N LEU A 239 11.00 10.55 2.14
CA LEU A 239 10.72 9.30 2.85
C LEU A 239 11.94 8.77 3.60
N TYR A 240 13.08 8.70 2.93
CA TYR A 240 14.24 7.92 3.37
C TYR A 240 15.47 8.78 3.75
N GLY A 241 15.47 10.07 3.41
CA GLY A 241 16.66 10.93 3.58
C GLY A 241 17.70 10.63 2.51
N ASP A 242 18.92 10.27 2.91
CA ASP A 242 19.96 9.80 1.97
C ASP A 242 19.64 8.37 1.51
N TYR A 243 18.71 8.29 0.56
CA TYR A 243 18.15 7.02 0.08
C TYR A 243 19.12 6.19 -0.78
N MET A 244 20.19 6.82 -1.32
CA MET A 244 21.22 6.10 -2.06
C MET A 244 22.13 5.30 -1.13
N GLN A 245 22.23 5.66 0.15
CA GLN A 245 22.98 4.90 1.14
C GLN A 245 22.25 3.59 1.48
N LEU A 246 22.96 2.48 1.32
CA LEU A 246 22.43 1.18 1.72
C LEU A 246 22.30 1.07 3.25
N PRO A 247 21.19 0.50 3.75
CA PRO A 247 21.07 0.22 5.17
C PRO A 247 22.15 -0.80 5.63
N PRO A 248 22.50 -0.82 6.92
CA PRO A 248 23.40 -1.83 7.48
C PRO A 248 22.91 -3.26 7.17
N PRO A 249 23.82 -4.25 6.97
CA PRO A 249 23.44 -5.61 6.56
C PRO A 249 22.36 -6.26 7.43
N GLU A 250 22.38 -6.02 8.74
CA GLU A 250 21.41 -6.56 9.69
C GLU A 250 19.98 -6.01 9.53
N LYS A 251 19.81 -4.90 8.79
CA LYS A 251 18.52 -4.32 8.43
C LYS A 251 18.03 -4.72 7.04
N ARG A 252 18.81 -5.51 6.30
CA ARG A 252 18.47 -6.00 4.96
C ARG A 252 17.71 -7.31 5.07
N VAL A 253 16.47 -7.23 5.55
CA VAL A 253 15.61 -8.40 5.80
C VAL A 253 14.31 -8.24 5.05
N ALA A 254 13.75 -9.35 4.54
CA ALA A 254 12.44 -9.38 3.92
C ALA A 254 11.33 -9.06 4.94
N HIS A 255 10.22 -8.54 4.47
CA HIS A 255 9.05 -8.23 5.31
C HIS A 255 8.30 -9.49 5.72
N THR A 256 8.31 -10.52 4.88
CA THR A 256 7.64 -11.81 5.13
C THR A 256 8.62 -12.88 5.58
N GLU A 257 8.22 -13.68 6.58
CA GLU A 257 9.09 -14.73 7.09
C GLU A 257 9.19 -15.92 6.13
N ARG A 258 8.08 -16.33 5.51
CA ARG A 258 8.05 -17.49 4.60
C ARG A 258 6.88 -17.44 3.63
N ILE A 259 7.16 -17.65 2.35
CA ILE A 259 6.18 -17.75 1.27
C ILE A 259 6.18 -19.19 0.74
N PHE A 260 4.99 -19.72 0.40
CA PHE A 260 4.83 -21.07 -0.11
C PHE A 260 3.84 -21.11 -1.26
N PHE A 261 3.98 -22.08 -2.17
CA PHE A 261 2.87 -22.55 -3.00
C PHE A 261 1.93 -23.43 -2.16
N LYS A 262 0.62 -23.24 -2.36
CA LYS A 262 -0.44 -24.06 -1.74
C LYS A 262 -0.44 -25.48 -2.27
#